data_cff95b3cb40bdd3bff3aa6f007261927
#
_entry.id   cff95b3cb40bdd3bff3aa6f007261927
#
_cell.length_a   1.000
_cell.length_b   1.000
_cell.length_c   1.000
_cell.angle_alpha   90.00
_cell.angle_beta   90.00
_cell.angle_gamma   90.00
#
_symmetry.space_group_name_H-M   'P 1'
#
loop_
_entity.id
_entity.type
_entity.pdbx_description
1 polymer ?
#
loop_
_entity_poly.entity_id
_entity_poly.type
_entity_poly.pdbx_seq_one_letter_code
_entity_poly.pdbx_strand_id
1 'polypeptide(L)'
;MDLAIYAHPWDLRALRAHGGLARLSDLGFTSVALAVSYHAGRWLTPWQEGSAVRFLEDGTVHYRPQQDYGELQPLVSSEVRDGESSPLEWLCANAPLHGLRARAWAVVTHNTRLGELHLDACVQNAFGDAYSYSLCHADARVQRYAKAMVEDLRAHEGLATIELEAIASIGHRHGSHHDKNSFPADAFIDVLMSTCFCASCMRGMAELEFENAPLGMPRIASLRAAFRSRLQEWFQQDCMSAHGTKATQEQLGERLRAEFGQLASVALGHRSLAVSKMLTSMQPRRASDATICAQTNYDALRGNAALPFRTVGGLVHECAMTVYGEKASDVAPSLPHLLAATGNSETPPPSAAPRPSLRLCFHPRTPQYQTDDDLAMVKDHCKKNGIDGISVYHLGLLPWRTIERVAKVLRA
;
A
#
# COMPACT_ATOMS: atom_id res chain seq x y z
N MET A 1 0.00 12.99 19.46
CA MET A 1 0.29 12.08 18.35
C MET A 1 -0.94 11.19 18.16
N ASP A 2 -1.44 11.08 16.95
CA ASP A 2 -2.61 10.25 16.63
C ASP A 2 -2.25 8.75 16.74
N LEU A 3 -3.13 7.94 17.36
CA LEU A 3 -2.90 6.51 17.55
C LEU A 3 -4.04 5.72 16.94
N ALA A 4 -3.75 4.98 15.84
CA ALA A 4 -4.72 4.15 15.15
C ALA A 4 -4.47 2.66 15.40
N ILE A 5 -5.51 1.84 15.23
CA ILE A 5 -5.40 0.38 15.20
C ILE A 5 -6.10 -0.15 13.96
N TYR A 6 -5.45 -1.08 13.25
CA TYR A 6 -6.07 -1.77 12.12
C TYR A 6 -6.98 -2.89 12.61
N ALA A 7 -8.07 -3.09 11.90
CA ALA A 7 -9.05 -4.13 12.20
C ALA A 7 -9.70 -4.67 10.92
N HIS A 8 -10.12 -5.92 10.95
CA HIS A 8 -11.05 -6.49 9.97
C HIS A 8 -12.50 -6.49 10.49
N PRO A 9 -13.50 -6.68 9.62
CA PRO A 9 -14.92 -6.73 10.00
C PRO A 9 -15.23 -7.68 11.15
N TRP A 10 -14.66 -8.87 11.12
CA TRP A 10 -14.86 -9.88 12.18
C TRP A 10 -14.25 -9.47 13.52
N ASP A 11 -13.17 -8.66 13.51
CA ASP A 11 -12.57 -8.15 14.74
C ASP A 11 -13.50 -7.17 15.45
N LEU A 12 -14.19 -6.30 14.68
CA LEU A 12 -15.18 -5.38 15.25
C LEU A 12 -16.36 -6.15 15.87
N ARG A 13 -16.75 -7.27 15.27
CA ARG A 13 -17.81 -8.12 15.81
C ARG A 13 -17.36 -8.78 17.11
N ALA A 14 -16.18 -9.39 17.13
CA ALA A 14 -15.60 -10.01 18.32
C ALA A 14 -15.33 -8.99 19.43
N LEU A 15 -14.92 -7.76 19.06
CA LEU A 15 -14.64 -6.67 20.01
C LEU A 15 -15.84 -6.34 20.92
N ARG A 16 -17.09 -6.55 20.45
CA ARG A 16 -18.29 -6.30 21.26
C ARG A 16 -18.29 -7.11 22.58
N ALA A 17 -17.80 -8.35 22.54
CA ALA A 17 -17.66 -9.18 23.74
C ALA A 17 -16.53 -8.74 24.68
N HIS A 18 -15.64 -7.84 24.21
CA HIS A 18 -14.45 -7.40 24.93
C HIS A 18 -14.48 -5.90 25.29
N GLY A 19 -15.64 -5.31 25.50
CA GLY A 19 -15.81 -3.91 25.90
C GLY A 19 -16.03 -2.94 24.73
N GLY A 20 -16.10 -3.45 23.50
CA GLY A 20 -16.45 -2.64 22.32
C GLY A 20 -15.43 -1.56 21.98
N LEU A 21 -15.88 -0.53 21.26
CA LEU A 21 -15.07 0.62 20.89
C LEU A 21 -14.65 1.47 22.09
N ALA A 22 -15.45 1.47 23.18
CA ALA A 22 -15.12 2.16 24.42
C ALA A 22 -13.76 1.71 24.97
N ARG A 23 -13.48 0.41 25.00
CA ARG A 23 -12.18 -0.12 25.45
C ARG A 23 -11.01 0.40 24.63
N LEU A 24 -11.15 0.53 23.30
CA LEU A 24 -10.09 1.11 22.46
C LEU A 24 -9.88 2.59 22.79
N SER A 25 -10.96 3.33 23.00
CA SER A 25 -10.89 4.74 23.44
C SER A 25 -10.21 4.88 24.79
N ASP A 26 -10.58 4.07 25.79
CA ASP A 26 -9.98 4.07 27.14
C ASP A 26 -8.48 3.76 27.09
N LEU A 27 -8.06 2.87 26.19
CA LEU A 27 -6.66 2.58 25.91
C LEU A 27 -5.95 3.74 25.22
N GLY A 28 -6.68 4.74 24.71
CA GLY A 28 -6.17 5.96 24.08
C GLY A 28 -5.92 5.85 22.59
N PHE A 29 -6.50 4.87 21.92
CA PHE A 29 -6.64 4.91 20.48
C PHE A 29 -7.54 6.08 20.08
N THR A 30 -7.23 6.71 18.97
CA THR A 30 -7.96 7.87 18.44
C THR A 30 -8.68 7.53 17.14
N SER A 31 -8.33 6.40 16.52
CA SER A 31 -8.99 5.95 15.28
C SER A 31 -8.89 4.42 15.08
N VAL A 32 -9.85 3.90 14.32
CA VAL A 32 -9.88 2.51 13.87
C VAL A 32 -9.82 2.49 12.34
N ALA A 33 -8.80 1.82 11.81
CA ALA A 33 -8.63 1.61 10.37
C ALA A 33 -9.21 0.23 10.00
N LEU A 34 -10.44 0.24 9.47
CA LEU A 34 -11.16 -0.96 9.08
C LEU A 34 -10.78 -1.38 7.66
N ALA A 35 -10.39 -2.64 7.48
CA ALA A 35 -10.26 -3.23 6.15
C ALA A 35 -11.62 -3.21 5.43
N VAL A 36 -11.68 -2.50 4.31
CA VAL A 36 -12.89 -2.38 3.47
C VAL A 36 -12.74 -3.10 2.14
N SER A 37 -11.52 -3.42 1.74
CA SER A 37 -11.17 -4.37 0.68
C SER A 37 -9.87 -5.08 1.05
N TYR A 38 -9.74 -6.35 0.70
CA TYR A 38 -8.54 -7.11 1.04
C TYR A 38 -8.24 -8.22 0.04
N HIS A 39 -7.00 -8.69 0.08
CA HIS A 39 -6.48 -9.83 -0.68
C HIS A 39 -6.55 -11.13 0.14
N ALA A 40 -6.24 -12.27 -0.48
CA ALA A 40 -6.14 -13.54 0.21
C ALA A 40 -5.10 -13.50 1.34
N GLY A 41 -5.35 -14.28 2.36
CA GLY A 41 -4.43 -14.39 3.48
C GLY A 41 -4.85 -15.47 4.47
N ARG A 42 -3.94 -15.79 5.41
CA ARG A 42 -4.19 -16.71 6.51
C ARG A 42 -3.82 -16.02 7.81
N TRP A 43 -4.80 -15.84 8.69
CA TRP A 43 -4.69 -15.09 9.92
C TRP A 43 -4.88 -15.97 11.14
N LEU A 44 -3.98 -15.83 12.12
CA LEU A 44 -4.14 -16.39 13.45
C LEU A 44 -4.83 -15.34 14.34
N THR A 45 -5.98 -15.67 14.90
CA THR A 45 -6.84 -14.76 15.67
C THR A 45 -6.89 -15.20 17.15
N PRO A 46 -5.96 -14.75 18.01
CA PRO A 46 -5.68 -15.36 19.31
C PRO A 46 -6.76 -15.12 20.38
N TRP A 47 -7.69 -14.20 20.18
CA TRP A 47 -8.72 -13.85 21.17
C TRP A 47 -10.15 -13.93 20.63
N GLN A 48 -10.34 -14.38 19.40
CA GLN A 48 -11.66 -14.57 18.82
C GLN A 48 -12.22 -15.95 19.19
N GLU A 49 -13.52 -15.99 19.50
CA GLU A 49 -14.21 -17.24 19.78
C GLU A 49 -14.42 -18.05 18.49
N GLY A 50 -14.36 -19.35 18.60
CA GLY A 50 -14.71 -20.30 17.55
C GLY A 50 -13.53 -20.79 16.74
N SER A 51 -12.92 -19.95 15.90
CA SER A 51 -11.81 -20.37 15.03
C SER A 51 -10.54 -19.59 15.31
N ALA A 52 -9.43 -20.30 15.55
CA ALA A 52 -8.13 -19.67 15.74
C ALA A 52 -7.45 -19.27 14.42
N VAL A 53 -7.90 -19.83 13.30
CA VAL A 53 -7.33 -19.54 11.97
C VAL A 53 -8.44 -19.14 11.02
N ARG A 54 -8.26 -17.99 10.38
CA ARG A 54 -9.17 -17.47 9.35
C ARG A 54 -8.45 -17.41 8.01
N PHE A 55 -9.09 -17.95 6.98
CA PHE A 55 -8.67 -17.78 5.59
C PHE A 55 -9.50 -16.66 4.96
N LEU A 56 -8.83 -15.69 4.38
CA LEU A 56 -9.47 -14.53 3.76
C LEU A 56 -9.83 -14.83 2.30
N GLU A 57 -11.03 -14.43 1.90
CA GLU A 57 -11.43 -14.44 0.50
C GLU A 57 -10.67 -13.35 -0.26
N ASP A 58 -10.09 -13.73 -1.40
CA ASP A 58 -9.32 -12.78 -2.19
C ASP A 58 -10.22 -11.79 -2.94
N GLY A 59 -9.79 -10.53 -2.98
CA GLY A 59 -10.42 -9.49 -3.78
C GLY A 59 -11.83 -9.12 -3.34
N THR A 60 -12.18 -9.35 -2.07
CA THR A 60 -13.49 -8.98 -1.53
C THR A 60 -13.52 -7.55 -1.01
N VAL A 61 -14.74 -6.96 -1.04
CA VAL A 61 -15.05 -5.69 -0.39
C VAL A 61 -16.03 -5.91 0.77
N HIS A 62 -15.88 -5.11 1.84
CA HIS A 62 -16.65 -5.23 3.08
C HIS A 62 -17.69 -4.10 3.23
N TYR A 63 -18.16 -3.58 2.12
CA TYR A 63 -19.24 -2.59 2.01
C TYR A 63 -20.14 -2.96 0.82
N ARG A 64 -21.24 -2.24 0.63
CA ARG A 64 -22.16 -2.44 -0.52
C ARG A 64 -21.78 -1.51 -1.65
N PRO A 65 -21.23 -2.03 -2.78
CA PRO A 65 -20.94 -1.22 -3.96
C PRO A 65 -22.21 -0.61 -4.55
N GLN A 66 -22.17 0.69 -4.85
CA GLN A 66 -23.26 1.45 -5.49
C GLN A 66 -22.80 2.14 -6.77
N GLN A 67 -21.48 2.31 -6.95
CA GLN A 67 -20.91 2.98 -8.11
C GLN A 67 -20.74 2.03 -9.30
N ASP A 68 -20.51 2.60 -10.47
CA ASP A 68 -20.22 1.83 -11.68
C ASP A 68 -18.72 1.48 -11.77
N TYR A 69 -18.39 0.25 -11.45
CA TYR A 69 -17.04 -0.30 -11.51
C TYR A 69 -16.60 -0.72 -12.93
N GLY A 70 -17.51 -0.72 -13.91
CA GLY A 70 -17.23 -1.19 -15.26
C GLY A 70 -17.03 -2.71 -15.32
N GLU A 71 -15.95 -3.16 -15.95
CA GLU A 71 -15.67 -4.60 -16.12
C GLU A 71 -15.12 -5.23 -14.83
N LEU A 72 -14.40 -4.47 -13.99
CA LEU A 72 -13.77 -4.97 -12.79
C LEU A 72 -14.73 -4.93 -11.59
N GLN A 73 -15.66 -5.88 -11.53
CA GLN A 73 -16.70 -5.92 -10.49
C GLN A 73 -16.15 -6.44 -9.15
N PRO A 74 -16.32 -5.69 -8.04
CA PRO A 74 -15.94 -6.17 -6.73
C PRO A 74 -16.80 -7.37 -6.29
N LEU A 75 -16.21 -8.26 -5.49
CA LEU A 75 -16.92 -9.34 -4.82
C LEU A 75 -17.28 -8.89 -3.41
N VAL A 76 -18.58 -8.86 -3.09
CA VAL A 76 -19.03 -8.52 -1.73
C VAL A 76 -18.76 -9.70 -0.79
N SER A 77 -18.07 -9.42 0.31
CA SER A 77 -17.74 -10.40 1.34
C SER A 77 -18.97 -10.88 2.10
N SER A 78 -18.93 -12.12 2.60
CA SER A 78 -19.94 -12.69 3.51
C SER A 78 -20.09 -11.92 4.83
N GLU A 79 -19.16 -11.02 5.16
CA GLU A 79 -19.24 -10.12 6.32
C GLU A 79 -20.28 -9.00 6.11
N VAL A 80 -20.72 -8.74 4.88
CA VAL A 80 -21.79 -7.80 4.54
C VAL A 80 -23.12 -8.57 4.43
N ARG A 81 -23.85 -8.64 5.54
CA ARG A 81 -25.07 -9.44 5.65
C ARG A 81 -26.29 -8.65 5.19
N ASP A 82 -27.24 -9.36 4.60
CA ASP A 82 -28.52 -8.78 4.21
C ASP A 82 -29.31 -8.31 5.43
N GLY A 83 -29.92 -7.12 5.32
CA GLY A 83 -30.69 -6.52 6.40
C GLY A 83 -29.91 -5.95 7.58
N GLU A 84 -28.58 -6.09 7.59
CA GLU A 84 -27.70 -5.49 8.60
C GLU A 84 -26.90 -4.31 8.01
N SER A 85 -26.48 -3.35 8.85
CA SER A 85 -25.48 -2.37 8.47
C SER A 85 -24.18 -3.06 8.08
N SER A 86 -23.54 -2.60 7.01
CA SER A 86 -22.20 -3.10 6.67
C SER A 86 -21.20 -2.77 7.80
N PRO A 87 -20.09 -3.50 7.92
CA PRO A 87 -19.08 -3.22 8.94
C PRO A 87 -18.59 -1.76 8.93
N LEU A 88 -18.48 -1.15 7.74
CA LEU A 88 -18.06 0.25 7.60
C LEU A 88 -19.16 1.21 8.07
N GLU A 89 -20.42 1.01 7.65
CA GLU A 89 -21.56 1.80 8.13
C GLU A 89 -21.64 1.76 9.64
N TRP A 90 -21.52 0.56 10.23
CA TRP A 90 -21.54 0.40 11.68
C TRP A 90 -20.39 1.16 12.35
N LEU A 91 -19.17 1.07 11.83
CA LEU A 91 -18.01 1.79 12.40
C LEU A 91 -18.20 3.31 12.32
N CYS A 92 -18.61 3.83 11.16
CA CYS A 92 -18.85 5.26 10.95
C CYS A 92 -19.89 5.82 11.91
N ALA A 93 -20.98 5.07 12.18
CA ALA A 93 -22.03 5.48 13.09
C ALA A 93 -21.61 5.42 14.58
N ASN A 94 -20.77 4.44 14.96
CA ASN A 94 -20.49 4.18 16.37
C ASN A 94 -19.15 4.75 16.86
N ALA A 95 -18.13 4.86 16.02
CA ALA A 95 -16.81 5.36 16.44
C ALA A 95 -16.86 6.76 17.07
N PRO A 96 -17.60 7.74 16.50
CA PRO A 96 -17.68 9.08 17.08
C PRO A 96 -18.30 9.12 18.49
N LEU A 97 -19.21 8.18 18.82
CA LEU A 97 -19.83 8.07 20.14
C LEU A 97 -18.80 7.76 21.25
N HIS A 98 -17.64 7.25 20.87
CA HIS A 98 -16.53 6.92 21.77
C HIS A 98 -15.30 7.83 21.52
N GLY A 99 -15.45 8.95 20.81
CA GLY A 99 -14.35 9.85 20.49
C GLY A 99 -13.32 9.26 19.51
N LEU A 100 -13.68 8.21 18.77
CA LEU A 100 -12.85 7.57 17.76
C LEU A 100 -13.21 8.08 16.37
N ARG A 101 -12.23 8.09 15.46
CA ARG A 101 -12.45 8.36 14.04
C ARG A 101 -12.46 7.06 13.25
N ALA A 102 -13.41 6.92 12.34
CA ALA A 102 -13.47 5.83 11.39
C ALA A 102 -12.52 6.08 10.21
N ARG A 103 -11.67 5.11 9.90
CA ARG A 103 -10.80 5.10 8.72
C ARG A 103 -11.15 3.87 7.89
N ALA A 104 -11.24 4.01 6.57
CA ALA A 104 -11.42 2.91 5.63
C ALA A 104 -10.06 2.52 5.05
N TRP A 105 -9.58 1.34 5.36
CA TRP A 105 -8.35 0.79 4.81
C TRP A 105 -8.67 -0.07 3.59
N ALA A 106 -8.29 0.40 2.41
CA ALA A 106 -8.63 -0.17 1.11
C ALA A 106 -7.39 -0.66 0.37
N VAL A 107 -7.30 -1.95 0.12
CA VAL A 107 -6.31 -2.55 -0.79
C VAL A 107 -6.83 -2.43 -2.21
N VAL A 108 -6.10 -1.75 -3.11
CA VAL A 108 -6.61 -1.32 -4.41
C VAL A 108 -6.20 -2.25 -5.54
N THR A 109 -4.90 -2.37 -5.82
CA THR A 109 -4.42 -3.13 -6.99
C THR A 109 -4.01 -4.57 -6.69
N HIS A 110 -3.91 -4.94 -5.40
CA HIS A 110 -3.63 -6.30 -4.99
C HIS A 110 -4.92 -7.12 -4.94
N ASN A 111 -5.23 -7.83 -6.04
CA ASN A 111 -6.50 -8.53 -6.18
C ASN A 111 -6.33 -9.68 -7.18
N THR A 112 -5.99 -10.90 -6.67
CA THR A 112 -5.73 -12.07 -7.50
C THR A 112 -6.99 -12.52 -8.24
N ARG A 113 -8.16 -12.45 -7.59
CA ARG A 113 -9.43 -12.82 -8.22
C ARG A 113 -9.72 -12.00 -9.47
N LEU A 114 -9.62 -10.66 -9.38
CA LEU A 114 -9.84 -9.81 -10.55
C LEU A 114 -8.73 -9.99 -11.59
N GLY A 115 -7.49 -10.18 -11.14
CA GLY A 115 -6.39 -10.39 -12.05
C GLY A 115 -6.48 -11.71 -12.82
N GLU A 116 -6.96 -12.79 -12.21
CA GLU A 116 -7.22 -14.06 -12.90
C GLU A 116 -8.36 -13.96 -13.93
N LEU A 117 -9.37 -13.16 -13.66
CA LEU A 117 -10.48 -12.89 -14.59
C LEU A 117 -10.06 -11.93 -15.73
N HIS A 118 -9.07 -11.05 -15.50
CA HIS A 118 -8.68 -9.97 -16.39
C HIS A 118 -7.15 -9.86 -16.48
N LEU A 119 -6.46 -10.92 -16.94
CA LEU A 119 -5.00 -10.96 -17.05
C LEU A 119 -4.41 -9.81 -17.88
N ASP A 120 -5.16 -9.30 -18.84
CA ASP A 120 -4.79 -8.16 -19.68
C ASP A 120 -4.82 -6.81 -18.94
N ALA A 121 -5.50 -6.74 -17.78
CA ALA A 121 -5.46 -5.59 -16.86
C ALA A 121 -4.35 -5.67 -15.82
N CYS A 122 -3.55 -6.74 -15.82
CA CYS A 122 -2.47 -6.96 -14.86
C CYS A 122 -1.12 -6.37 -15.31
N VAL A 123 -0.21 -6.27 -14.34
CA VAL A 123 1.21 -6.02 -14.62
C VAL A 123 1.75 -7.13 -15.50
N GLN A 124 2.46 -6.77 -16.56
CA GLN A 124 3.15 -7.70 -17.45
C GLN A 124 4.62 -7.34 -17.53
N ASN A 125 5.51 -8.26 -17.22
CA ASN A 125 6.95 -8.05 -17.30
C ASN A 125 7.46 -7.97 -18.76
N ALA A 126 8.77 -7.84 -18.94
CA ALA A 126 9.39 -7.76 -20.28
C ALA A 126 9.17 -9.03 -21.14
N PHE A 127 8.95 -10.19 -20.53
CA PHE A 127 8.63 -11.44 -21.24
C PHE A 127 7.15 -11.51 -21.67
N GLY A 128 6.28 -10.73 -21.03
CA GLY A 128 4.84 -10.77 -21.21
C GLY A 128 4.11 -11.63 -20.16
N ASP A 129 4.82 -12.09 -19.14
CA ASP A 129 4.20 -12.83 -18.04
C ASP A 129 3.33 -11.87 -17.23
N ALA A 130 2.05 -12.19 -17.07
CA ALA A 130 1.11 -11.41 -16.29
C ALA A 130 1.14 -11.83 -14.81
N TYR A 131 1.22 -10.84 -13.92
CA TYR A 131 1.14 -11.05 -12.48
C TYR A 131 -0.32 -10.94 -12.03
N SER A 132 -1.03 -12.07 -11.97
CA SER A 132 -2.47 -12.10 -11.66
C SER A 132 -2.81 -11.44 -10.32
N TYR A 133 -1.90 -11.41 -9.36
CA TYR A 133 -2.10 -10.73 -8.08
C TYR A 133 -1.98 -9.21 -8.15
N SER A 134 -1.58 -8.63 -9.28
CA SER A 134 -1.24 -7.20 -9.40
C SER A 134 -1.92 -6.54 -10.59
N LEU A 135 -3.05 -5.86 -10.34
CA LEU A 135 -3.71 -5.02 -11.34
C LEU A 135 -2.81 -3.83 -11.71
N CYS A 136 -2.77 -3.48 -13.00
CA CYS A 136 -1.95 -2.37 -13.47
C CYS A 136 -2.64 -1.03 -13.26
N HIS A 137 -2.08 -0.18 -12.39
CA HIS A 137 -2.61 1.15 -12.08
C HIS A 137 -2.65 2.12 -13.30
N ALA A 138 -1.97 1.80 -14.40
CA ALA A 138 -2.05 2.57 -15.65
C ALA A 138 -3.20 2.12 -16.56
N ASP A 139 -3.85 0.98 -16.28
CA ASP A 139 -5.02 0.54 -17.04
C ASP A 139 -6.26 1.36 -16.65
N ALA A 140 -7.00 1.83 -17.67
CA ALA A 140 -8.17 2.69 -17.45
C ALA A 140 -9.28 2.00 -16.65
N ARG A 141 -9.44 0.67 -16.79
CA ARG A 141 -10.42 -0.12 -16.03
C ARG A 141 -10.03 -0.15 -14.56
N VAL A 142 -8.74 -0.31 -14.25
CA VAL A 142 -8.23 -0.28 -12.88
C VAL A 142 -8.37 1.10 -12.26
N GLN A 143 -8.11 2.18 -13.02
CA GLN A 143 -8.36 3.55 -12.56
C GLN A 143 -9.84 3.81 -12.27
N ARG A 144 -10.75 3.30 -13.12
CA ARG A 144 -12.20 3.38 -12.90
C ARG A 144 -12.61 2.61 -11.65
N TYR A 145 -12.13 1.37 -11.49
CA TYR A 145 -12.36 0.53 -10.31
C TYR A 145 -11.94 1.25 -9.01
N ALA A 146 -10.72 1.77 -8.97
CA ALA A 146 -10.20 2.47 -7.81
C ALA A 146 -11.00 3.75 -7.49
N LYS A 147 -11.39 4.51 -8.52
CA LYS A 147 -12.22 5.71 -8.36
C LYS A 147 -13.61 5.36 -7.83
N ALA A 148 -14.28 4.34 -8.40
CA ALA A 148 -15.59 3.88 -7.95
C ALA A 148 -15.54 3.44 -6.48
N MET A 149 -14.49 2.69 -6.07
CA MET A 149 -14.26 2.32 -4.68
C MET A 149 -14.17 3.56 -3.78
N VAL A 150 -13.39 4.56 -4.13
CA VAL A 150 -13.26 5.78 -3.32
C VAL A 150 -14.57 6.56 -3.23
N GLU A 151 -15.35 6.63 -4.31
CA GLU A 151 -16.65 7.31 -4.29
C GLU A 151 -17.69 6.55 -3.44
N ASP A 152 -17.70 5.21 -3.46
CA ASP A 152 -18.53 4.41 -2.55
C ASP A 152 -18.15 4.63 -1.08
N LEU A 153 -16.86 4.58 -0.77
CA LEU A 153 -16.37 4.79 0.60
C LEU A 153 -16.72 6.21 1.09
N ARG A 154 -16.57 7.19 0.23
CA ARG A 154 -16.86 8.60 0.54
C ARG A 154 -18.34 8.87 0.83
N ALA A 155 -19.23 8.04 0.32
CA ALA A 155 -20.67 8.16 0.60
C ALA A 155 -21.04 7.82 2.06
N HIS A 156 -20.13 7.21 2.84
CA HIS A 156 -20.38 6.89 4.24
C HIS A 156 -20.17 8.13 5.13
N GLU A 157 -21.27 8.64 5.67
CA GLU A 157 -21.23 9.74 6.64
C GLU A 157 -20.44 9.33 7.89
N GLY A 158 -19.60 10.23 8.40
CA GLY A 158 -18.73 9.95 9.56
C GLY A 158 -17.41 9.27 9.24
N LEU A 159 -17.14 8.93 7.97
CA LEU A 159 -15.83 8.45 7.55
C LEU A 159 -14.82 9.61 7.52
N ALA A 160 -13.73 9.48 8.27
CA ALA A 160 -12.71 10.54 8.38
C ALA A 160 -11.62 10.42 7.30
N THR A 161 -11.19 9.21 6.97
CA THR A 161 -10.04 8.98 6.07
C THR A 161 -10.24 7.71 5.25
N ILE A 162 -9.88 7.79 3.97
CA ILE A 162 -9.74 6.62 3.09
C ILE A 162 -8.24 6.37 2.91
N GLU A 163 -7.76 5.25 3.43
CA GLU A 163 -6.37 4.83 3.40
C GLU A 163 -6.17 3.83 2.27
N LEU A 164 -5.44 4.23 1.24
CA LEU A 164 -5.25 3.48 0.00
C LEU A 164 -3.92 2.72 0.05
N GLU A 165 -3.99 1.41 0.24
CA GLU A 165 -2.86 0.49 0.14
C GLU A 165 -2.78 -0.13 -1.26
N ALA A 166 -1.57 -0.48 -1.69
CA ALA A 166 -1.32 -1.06 -3.00
C ALA A 166 -1.93 -0.23 -4.14
N ILE A 167 -1.84 1.11 -4.04
CA ILE A 167 -2.32 2.02 -5.07
C ILE A 167 -1.41 1.99 -6.31
N ALA A 168 -0.12 1.73 -6.14
CA ALA A 168 0.79 1.37 -7.21
C ALA A 168 0.81 -0.14 -7.35
N SER A 169 0.97 -0.63 -8.58
CA SER A 169 1.07 -2.06 -8.87
C SER A 169 2.17 -2.74 -8.06
N ILE A 170 1.91 -3.95 -7.61
CA ILE A 170 2.85 -4.77 -6.86
C ILE A 170 3.85 -5.39 -7.83
N GLY A 171 5.12 -5.46 -7.42
CA GLY A 171 6.20 -6.00 -8.23
C GLY A 171 6.32 -7.52 -8.18
N HIS A 172 7.33 -8.04 -8.89
CA HIS A 172 7.64 -9.46 -9.02
C HIS A 172 7.82 -10.19 -7.68
N ARG A 173 8.39 -9.52 -6.67
CA ARG A 173 8.71 -10.14 -5.37
C ARG A 173 7.57 -10.12 -4.37
N HIS A 174 6.36 -10.09 -4.82
CA HIS A 174 5.23 -10.30 -3.93
C HIS A 174 5.16 -11.77 -3.56
N GLY A 175 5.62 -12.09 -2.35
CA GLY A 175 5.82 -13.46 -1.90
C GLY A 175 4.54 -14.26 -1.79
N SER A 176 4.58 -15.49 -2.25
CA SER A 176 3.62 -16.53 -1.95
C SER A 176 4.29 -17.63 -1.11
N HIS A 177 3.49 -18.47 -0.42
CA HIS A 177 4.02 -19.51 0.46
C HIS A 177 4.85 -20.58 -0.27
N HIS A 178 4.71 -20.69 -1.58
CA HIS A 178 5.33 -21.73 -2.39
C HIS A 178 6.17 -21.16 -3.53
N ASP A 179 6.62 -19.91 -3.44
CA ASP A 179 7.53 -19.33 -4.43
C ASP A 179 8.82 -20.14 -4.52
N LYS A 180 9.24 -20.45 -5.74
CA LYS A 180 10.47 -21.18 -6.04
C LYS A 180 11.36 -20.29 -6.88
N ASN A 181 12.52 -19.96 -6.35
CA ASN A 181 13.53 -19.16 -7.03
C ASN A 181 14.92 -19.66 -6.60
N SER A 182 15.78 -19.98 -7.57
CA SER A 182 17.15 -20.41 -7.33
C SER A 182 18.16 -19.26 -7.32
N PHE A 183 17.75 -18.06 -7.76
CA PHE A 183 18.63 -16.90 -7.80
C PHE A 183 18.51 -16.08 -6.51
N PRO A 184 19.62 -15.46 -6.06
CA PRO A 184 19.57 -14.56 -4.92
C PRO A 184 18.72 -13.33 -5.23
N ALA A 185 18.24 -12.67 -4.16
CA ALA A 185 17.55 -11.41 -4.28
C ALA A 185 18.46 -10.29 -4.81
N ASP A 186 18.14 -9.72 -5.96
CA ASP A 186 18.86 -8.59 -6.55
C ASP A 186 17.90 -7.44 -6.84
N ALA A 187 18.21 -6.26 -6.28
CA ALA A 187 17.32 -5.10 -6.38
C ALA A 187 17.18 -4.59 -7.81
N PHE A 188 18.22 -4.70 -8.63
CA PHE A 188 18.15 -4.25 -10.03
C PHE A 188 17.34 -5.19 -10.90
N ILE A 189 17.56 -6.50 -10.76
CA ILE A 189 16.77 -7.52 -11.46
C ILE A 189 15.29 -7.42 -11.05
N ASP A 190 15.03 -7.16 -9.78
CA ASP A 190 13.67 -6.98 -9.27
C ASP A 190 12.97 -5.78 -9.93
N VAL A 191 13.68 -4.65 -10.14
CA VAL A 191 13.17 -3.51 -10.90
C VAL A 191 12.82 -3.90 -12.32
N LEU A 192 13.71 -4.62 -13.01
CA LEU A 192 13.47 -5.03 -14.39
C LEU A 192 12.28 -5.99 -14.51
N MET A 193 12.18 -6.97 -13.60
CA MET A 193 11.07 -7.92 -13.53
C MET A 193 9.74 -7.25 -13.15
N SER A 194 9.79 -6.18 -12.37
CA SER A 194 8.59 -5.46 -11.88
C SER A 194 8.14 -4.33 -12.80
N THR A 195 8.93 -3.97 -13.81
CA THR A 195 8.56 -2.94 -14.79
C THR A 195 7.45 -3.46 -15.70
N CYS A 196 6.34 -2.72 -15.76
CA CYS A 196 5.18 -3.14 -16.53
C CYS A 196 5.27 -2.74 -18.00
N PHE A 197 5.05 -3.71 -18.88
CA PHE A 197 4.93 -3.56 -20.34
C PHE A 197 3.57 -4.06 -20.86
N CYS A 198 2.50 -3.99 -20.05
CA CYS A 198 1.14 -4.23 -20.55
C CYS A 198 0.76 -3.20 -21.62
N ALA A 199 -0.30 -3.45 -22.36
CA ALA A 199 -0.72 -2.57 -23.46
C ALA A 199 -0.93 -1.12 -23.00
N SER A 200 -1.53 -0.90 -21.81
CA SER A 200 -1.76 0.43 -21.25
C SER A 200 -0.46 1.16 -20.89
N CYS A 201 0.49 0.46 -20.26
CA CYS A 201 1.81 1.03 -19.95
C CYS A 201 2.61 1.34 -21.22
N MET A 202 2.63 0.44 -22.20
CA MET A 202 3.35 0.68 -23.45
C MET A 202 2.80 1.90 -24.20
N ARG A 203 1.47 2.05 -24.29
CA ARG A 203 0.86 3.26 -24.90
C ARG A 203 1.21 4.51 -24.11
N GLY A 204 1.00 4.51 -22.79
CA GLY A 204 1.28 5.68 -21.96
C GLY A 204 2.75 6.08 -21.97
N MET A 205 3.70 5.15 -22.00
CA MET A 205 5.11 5.45 -22.20
C MET A 205 5.39 6.03 -23.59
N ALA A 206 4.75 5.50 -24.64
CA ALA A 206 4.95 5.97 -26.00
C ALA A 206 4.45 7.40 -26.25
N GLU A 207 3.47 7.85 -25.45
CA GLU A 207 2.91 9.21 -25.49
C GLU A 207 3.75 10.23 -24.74
N LEU A 208 4.69 9.80 -23.89
CA LEU A 208 5.56 10.72 -23.16
C LEU A 208 6.50 11.48 -24.10
N GLU A 209 6.62 12.78 -23.84
CA GLU A 209 7.55 13.62 -24.58
C GLU A 209 9.00 13.40 -24.14
N PHE A 210 9.88 13.24 -25.12
CA PHE A 210 11.31 13.17 -24.93
C PHE A 210 11.99 13.90 -26.09
N GLU A 211 12.86 14.86 -25.80
CA GLU A 211 13.54 15.68 -26.80
C GLU A 211 12.56 16.39 -27.80
N ASN A 212 11.44 16.91 -27.23
CA ASN A 212 10.39 17.63 -27.98
C ASN A 212 9.56 16.76 -28.94
N ALA A 213 9.56 15.46 -28.80
CA ALA A 213 8.72 14.55 -29.56
C ALA A 213 8.20 13.39 -28.71
N PRO A 214 7.04 12.77 -29.02
CA PRO A 214 6.62 11.55 -28.39
C PRO A 214 7.65 10.44 -28.57
N LEU A 215 7.85 9.61 -27.53
CA LEU A 215 8.79 8.47 -27.59
C LEU A 215 8.45 7.51 -28.72
N GLY A 216 7.15 7.23 -28.90
CA GLY A 216 6.65 6.31 -29.91
C GLY A 216 6.82 4.83 -29.53
N MET A 217 5.92 4.00 -30.01
CA MET A 217 5.89 2.54 -29.76
C MET A 217 7.20 1.82 -30.12
N PRO A 218 7.92 2.14 -31.23
CA PRO A 218 9.17 1.44 -31.56
C PRO A 218 10.25 1.56 -30.49
N ARG A 219 10.43 2.75 -29.90
CA ARG A 219 11.42 2.96 -28.82
C ARG A 219 11.05 2.18 -27.56
N ILE A 220 9.76 2.14 -27.21
CA ILE A 220 9.29 1.38 -26.05
C ILE A 220 9.44 -0.13 -26.29
N ALA A 221 9.15 -0.63 -27.48
CA ALA A 221 9.38 -2.03 -27.84
C ALA A 221 10.88 -2.39 -27.74
N SER A 222 11.76 -1.49 -28.19
CA SER A 222 13.22 -1.67 -28.05
C SER A 222 13.66 -1.71 -26.58
N LEU A 223 13.11 -0.83 -25.73
CA LEU A 223 13.39 -0.84 -24.28
C LEU A 223 12.93 -2.18 -23.64
N ARG A 224 11.72 -2.65 -23.98
CA ARG A 224 11.23 -3.94 -23.51
C ARG A 224 12.16 -5.08 -23.93
N ALA A 225 12.62 -5.08 -25.18
CA ALA A 225 13.57 -6.07 -25.68
C ALA A 225 14.91 -6.02 -24.94
N ALA A 226 15.43 -4.83 -24.66
CA ALA A 226 16.66 -4.64 -23.88
C ALA A 226 16.52 -5.16 -22.43
N PHE A 227 15.42 -4.88 -21.77
CA PHE A 227 15.14 -5.44 -20.43
C PHE A 227 15.09 -6.96 -20.46
N ARG A 228 14.38 -7.52 -21.45
CA ARG A 228 14.30 -8.97 -21.63
C ARG A 228 15.69 -9.60 -21.87
N SER A 229 16.52 -9.01 -22.73
CA SER A 229 17.88 -9.49 -22.98
C SER A 229 18.72 -9.48 -21.70
N ARG A 230 18.68 -8.39 -20.94
CA ARG A 230 19.43 -8.25 -19.69
C ARG A 230 18.99 -9.28 -18.61
N LEU A 231 17.69 -9.57 -18.55
CA LEU A 231 17.15 -10.62 -17.67
C LEU A 231 17.58 -12.02 -18.13
N GLN A 232 17.59 -12.27 -19.44
CA GLN A 232 18.09 -13.55 -20.00
C GLN A 232 19.56 -13.76 -19.67
N GLU A 233 20.40 -12.74 -19.76
CA GLU A 233 21.81 -12.80 -19.34
C GLU A 233 21.93 -13.14 -17.85
N TRP A 234 21.09 -12.55 -16.99
CA TRP A 234 21.06 -12.88 -15.57
C TRP A 234 20.71 -14.36 -15.33
N PHE A 235 19.70 -14.87 -16.01
CA PHE A 235 19.24 -16.26 -15.87
C PHE A 235 20.23 -17.30 -16.43
N GLN A 236 21.20 -16.88 -17.22
CA GLN A 236 22.28 -17.77 -17.70
C GLN A 236 23.47 -17.87 -16.74
N GLN A 237 23.50 -17.08 -15.67
CA GLN A 237 24.56 -17.15 -14.67
C GLN A 237 24.42 -18.43 -13.84
N ASP A 238 25.55 -18.93 -13.36
CA ASP A 238 25.53 -19.97 -12.34
C ASP A 238 24.93 -19.42 -11.04
N CYS A 239 23.75 -19.91 -10.68
CA CYS A 239 23.02 -19.42 -9.50
C CYS A 239 23.76 -19.70 -8.17
N MET A 240 24.68 -20.66 -8.13
CA MET A 240 25.49 -20.96 -6.96
C MET A 240 26.59 -19.91 -6.72
N SER A 241 27.02 -19.23 -7.78
CA SER A 241 28.00 -18.14 -7.72
C SER A 241 27.36 -16.74 -7.87
N ALA A 242 26.06 -16.66 -8.14
CA ALA A 242 25.36 -15.40 -8.27
C ALA A 242 25.23 -14.70 -6.91
N HIS A 243 25.48 -13.39 -6.89
CA HIS A 243 25.36 -12.55 -5.71
C HIS A 243 24.25 -11.51 -5.95
N GLY A 244 23.29 -11.46 -5.03
CA GLY A 244 22.26 -10.44 -5.05
C GLY A 244 22.75 -9.13 -4.42
N THR A 245 22.30 -8.02 -4.92
CA THR A 245 22.68 -6.69 -4.45
C THR A 245 21.49 -5.96 -3.85
N LYS A 246 21.72 -5.25 -2.74
CA LYS A 246 20.83 -4.21 -2.22
C LYS A 246 21.21 -2.89 -2.87
N ALA A 247 20.24 -2.06 -3.17
CA ALA A 247 20.48 -0.74 -3.72
C ALA A 247 19.39 0.25 -3.29
N THR A 248 19.77 1.52 -3.13
CA THR A 248 18.81 2.61 -2.93
C THR A 248 18.07 2.93 -4.25
N GLN A 249 16.95 3.64 -4.16
CA GLN A 249 16.23 4.08 -5.37
C GLN A 249 17.12 4.95 -6.28
N GLU A 250 17.98 5.78 -5.70
CA GLU A 250 18.93 6.61 -6.44
C GLU A 250 19.94 5.76 -7.23
N GLN A 251 20.59 4.80 -6.55
CA GLN A 251 21.53 3.86 -7.17
C GLN A 251 20.87 3.03 -8.28
N LEU A 252 19.61 2.59 -8.07
CA LEU A 252 18.85 1.89 -9.09
C LEU A 252 18.56 2.79 -10.30
N GLY A 253 18.18 4.05 -10.06
CA GLY A 253 17.95 5.03 -11.11
C GLY A 253 19.22 5.34 -11.92
N GLU A 254 20.37 5.47 -11.26
CA GLU A 254 21.67 5.67 -11.93
C GLU A 254 22.05 4.46 -12.78
N ARG A 255 21.93 3.25 -12.24
CA ARG A 255 22.23 2.03 -12.97
C ARG A 255 21.31 1.83 -14.17
N LEU A 256 20.01 2.11 -14.04
CA LEU A 256 19.08 2.06 -15.17
C LEU A 256 19.46 3.04 -16.27
N ARG A 257 19.86 4.27 -15.92
CA ARG A 257 20.34 5.26 -16.90
C ARG A 257 21.65 4.82 -17.56
N ALA A 258 22.57 4.23 -16.81
CA ALA A 258 23.83 3.76 -17.34
C ALA A 258 23.66 2.57 -18.32
N GLU A 259 22.77 1.63 -18.01
CA GLU A 259 22.57 0.43 -18.83
C GLU A 259 21.60 0.65 -20.02
N PHE A 260 20.55 1.46 -19.84
CA PHE A 260 19.48 1.63 -20.83
C PHE A 260 19.25 3.08 -21.30
N GLY A 261 20.09 4.01 -20.86
CA GLY A 261 19.99 5.42 -21.22
C GLY A 261 18.80 6.14 -20.55
N GLN A 262 18.56 7.37 -21.00
CA GLN A 262 17.48 8.23 -20.49
C GLN A 262 16.09 7.62 -20.67
N LEU A 263 15.90 6.80 -21.68
CA LEU A 263 14.64 6.16 -22.01
C LEU A 263 14.10 5.31 -20.85
N ALA A 264 14.99 4.61 -20.12
CA ALA A 264 14.57 3.83 -18.94
C ALA A 264 14.03 4.73 -17.82
N SER A 265 14.61 5.92 -17.61
CA SER A 265 14.13 6.89 -16.63
C SER A 265 12.73 7.40 -16.98
N VAL A 266 12.46 7.63 -18.25
CA VAL A 266 11.13 8.04 -18.73
C VAL A 266 10.10 6.93 -18.50
N ALA A 267 10.45 5.69 -18.83
CA ALA A 267 9.57 4.53 -18.61
C ALA A 267 9.21 4.34 -17.12
N LEU A 268 10.18 4.54 -16.22
CA LEU A 268 9.93 4.52 -14.77
C LEU A 268 9.09 5.72 -14.32
N GLY A 269 9.32 6.89 -14.91
CA GLY A 269 8.53 8.10 -14.67
C GLY A 269 7.05 7.92 -15.00
N HIS A 270 6.72 7.15 -16.05
CA HIS A 270 5.34 6.81 -16.42
C HIS A 270 4.53 6.24 -15.27
N ARG A 271 5.13 5.34 -14.48
CA ARG A 271 4.47 4.75 -13.31
C ARG A 271 4.03 5.82 -12.31
N SER A 272 4.92 6.74 -11.97
CA SER A 272 4.62 7.84 -11.03
C SER A 272 3.54 8.76 -11.59
N LEU A 273 3.57 9.07 -12.89
CA LEU A 273 2.53 9.86 -13.56
C LEU A 273 1.17 9.18 -13.54
N ALA A 274 1.11 7.87 -13.79
CA ALA A 274 -0.14 7.11 -13.77
C ALA A 274 -0.76 7.08 -12.36
N VAL A 275 0.05 6.87 -11.32
CA VAL A 275 -0.41 6.93 -9.92
C VAL A 275 -0.87 8.35 -9.56
N SER A 276 -0.13 9.37 -9.95
CA SER A 276 -0.51 10.77 -9.71
C SER A 276 -1.83 11.13 -10.37
N LYS A 277 -2.04 10.70 -11.63
CA LYS A 277 -3.31 10.89 -12.35
C LYS A 277 -4.47 10.19 -11.63
N MET A 278 -4.26 8.97 -11.17
CA MET A 278 -5.27 8.22 -10.43
C MET A 278 -5.63 8.93 -9.13
N LEU A 279 -4.65 9.33 -8.31
CA LEU A 279 -4.85 10.08 -7.06
C LEU A 279 -5.55 11.42 -7.29
N THR A 280 -5.18 12.17 -8.33
CA THR A 280 -5.83 13.43 -8.70
C THR A 280 -7.33 13.21 -8.99
N SER A 281 -7.68 12.11 -9.66
CA SER A 281 -9.08 11.77 -9.95
C SER A 281 -9.93 11.43 -8.73
N MET A 282 -9.27 11.13 -7.60
CA MET A 282 -9.89 10.72 -6.33
C MET A 282 -9.91 11.82 -5.27
N GLN A 283 -9.51 13.05 -5.58
CA GLN A 283 -9.45 14.12 -4.60
C GLN A 283 -10.83 14.44 -4.01
N PRO A 284 -10.91 14.82 -2.72
CA PRO A 284 -12.15 15.29 -2.12
C PRO A 284 -12.71 16.48 -2.91
N ARG A 285 -14.03 16.50 -3.07
CA ARG A 285 -14.74 17.60 -3.76
C ARG A 285 -15.28 18.63 -2.80
N ARG A 286 -15.51 18.25 -1.54
CA ARG A 286 -16.03 19.08 -0.45
C ARG A 286 -15.12 18.96 0.76
N ALA A 287 -15.10 19.99 1.59
CA ALA A 287 -14.34 19.98 2.84
C ALA A 287 -14.82 18.92 3.85
N SER A 288 -16.07 18.48 3.75
CA SER A 288 -16.65 17.40 4.57
C SER A 288 -16.32 15.99 4.07
N ASP A 289 -15.75 15.85 2.87
CA ASP A 289 -15.42 14.54 2.33
C ASP A 289 -14.25 13.92 3.12
N ALA A 290 -14.23 12.59 3.21
CA ALA A 290 -13.12 11.84 3.82
C ALA A 290 -11.79 12.20 3.12
N THR A 291 -10.76 12.40 3.91
CA THR A 291 -9.40 12.68 3.43
C THR A 291 -8.76 11.44 2.79
N ILE A 292 -7.80 11.64 1.90
CA ILE A 292 -7.06 10.54 1.28
C ILE A 292 -5.71 10.36 1.98
N CYS A 293 -5.44 9.14 2.39
CA CYS A 293 -4.13 8.67 2.84
C CYS A 293 -3.54 7.71 1.79
N ALA A 294 -2.30 7.91 1.39
CA ALA A 294 -1.56 6.97 0.55
C ALA A 294 -0.63 6.13 1.44
N GLN A 295 -0.79 4.80 1.36
CA GLN A 295 0.00 3.86 2.15
C GLN A 295 0.98 3.09 1.26
N THR A 296 2.20 2.88 1.76
CA THR A 296 3.21 2.02 1.15
C THR A 296 3.96 1.21 2.20
N ASN A 297 4.51 0.08 1.77
CA ASN A 297 5.46 -0.67 2.58
C ASN A 297 6.87 -0.14 2.35
N TYR A 298 7.63 0.05 3.44
CA TYR A 298 9.05 0.23 3.34
C TYR A 298 9.72 -1.11 3.05
N ASP A 299 10.32 -1.20 1.89
CA ASP A 299 11.24 -2.27 1.54
C ASP A 299 12.25 -1.74 0.53
N ALA A 300 13.47 -1.52 0.98
CA ALA A 300 14.56 -1.03 0.15
C ALA A 300 14.90 -1.97 -1.02
N LEU A 301 14.52 -3.26 -0.91
CA LEU A 301 14.72 -4.26 -1.96
C LEU A 301 13.57 -4.30 -2.96
N ARG A 302 12.40 -3.76 -2.60
CA ARG A 302 11.20 -3.70 -3.45
C ARG A 302 11.04 -2.35 -4.10
N GLY A 303 12.12 -1.75 -4.56
CA GLY A 303 12.18 -0.38 -5.06
C GLY A 303 11.09 0.05 -6.05
N ASN A 304 10.41 -0.92 -6.69
CA ASN A 304 9.26 -0.67 -7.57
C ASN A 304 7.90 -0.78 -6.89
N ALA A 305 7.79 -1.44 -5.75
CA ALA A 305 6.53 -1.54 -5.00
C ALA A 305 6.30 -0.29 -4.15
N ALA A 306 7.37 0.41 -3.77
CA ALA A 306 7.26 1.63 -2.98
C ALA A 306 6.64 2.76 -3.80
N LEU A 307 5.62 3.39 -3.22
CA LEU A 307 5.09 4.65 -3.72
C LEU A 307 6.19 5.72 -3.62
N PRO A 308 6.45 6.48 -4.68
CA PRO A 308 7.38 7.60 -4.57
C PRO A 308 6.71 8.74 -3.78
N PHE A 309 6.82 8.73 -2.47
CA PHE A 309 6.19 9.72 -1.59
C PHE A 309 6.50 11.17 -1.97
N ARG A 310 7.71 11.44 -2.51
CA ARG A 310 8.05 12.76 -3.06
C ARG A 310 7.09 13.20 -4.15
N THR A 311 6.62 12.27 -4.99
CA THR A 311 5.71 12.59 -6.10
C THR A 311 4.26 12.70 -5.65
N VAL A 312 3.84 11.88 -4.68
CA VAL A 312 2.42 11.80 -4.29
C VAL A 312 2.09 12.60 -3.03
N GLY A 313 3.09 13.01 -2.24
CA GLY A 313 2.87 13.73 -0.98
C GLY A 313 2.03 15.01 -1.15
N GLY A 314 2.23 15.76 -2.22
CA GLY A 314 1.41 16.94 -2.55
C GLY A 314 0.00 16.63 -3.10
N LEU A 315 -0.34 15.36 -3.29
CA LEU A 315 -1.63 14.90 -3.84
C LEU A 315 -2.50 14.20 -2.78
N VAL A 316 -2.04 14.08 -1.54
CA VAL A 316 -2.76 13.38 -0.48
C VAL A 316 -2.70 14.17 0.83
N HIS A 317 -3.62 13.89 1.74
CA HIS A 317 -3.71 14.55 3.04
C HIS A 317 -2.81 13.87 4.08
N GLU A 318 -2.54 12.58 3.89
CA GLU A 318 -1.69 11.78 4.76
C GLU A 318 -0.86 10.80 3.94
N CYS A 319 0.39 10.57 4.34
CA CYS A 319 1.23 9.49 3.84
C CYS A 319 1.50 8.51 4.99
N ALA A 320 1.18 7.23 4.78
CA ALA A 320 1.42 6.17 5.74
C ALA A 320 2.48 5.19 5.22
N MET A 321 3.41 4.80 6.08
CA MET A 321 4.45 3.83 5.77
C MET A 321 4.42 2.66 6.75
N THR A 322 4.43 1.44 6.22
CA THR A 322 4.45 0.22 7.02
C THR A 322 5.87 -0.34 7.15
N VAL A 323 6.24 -0.75 8.36
CA VAL A 323 7.55 -1.29 8.74
C VAL A 323 7.37 -2.61 9.50
N TYR A 324 6.77 -3.61 8.85
CA TYR A 324 6.34 -4.84 9.53
C TYR A 324 7.47 -5.81 9.87
N GLY A 325 8.55 -5.82 9.13
CA GLY A 325 9.67 -6.74 9.30
C GLY A 325 10.84 -6.16 10.07
N GLU A 326 10.78 -4.88 10.39
CA GLU A 326 11.90 -4.13 10.96
C GLU A 326 11.91 -4.25 12.49
N LYS A 327 13.11 -4.23 13.08
CA LYS A 327 13.30 -4.04 14.53
C LYS A 327 13.07 -2.57 14.88
N ALA A 328 12.82 -2.28 16.15
CA ALA A 328 12.68 -0.91 16.63
C ALA A 328 13.87 0.00 16.24
N SER A 329 15.10 -0.54 16.30
CA SER A 329 16.33 0.15 15.88
C SER A 329 16.37 0.50 14.38
N ASP A 330 15.66 -0.24 13.54
CA ASP A 330 15.71 -0.10 12.09
C ASP A 330 14.61 0.85 11.57
N VAL A 331 13.69 1.28 12.46
CA VAL A 331 12.66 2.26 12.11
C VAL A 331 13.27 3.62 11.76
N ALA A 332 14.24 4.10 12.52
CA ALA A 332 14.88 5.40 12.26
C ALA A 332 15.52 5.49 10.86
N PRO A 333 16.28 4.49 10.37
CA PRO A 333 16.80 4.47 9.01
C PRO A 333 15.72 4.46 7.91
N SER A 334 14.51 4.00 8.20
CA SER A 334 13.41 3.98 7.23
C SER A 334 12.67 5.31 7.09
N LEU A 335 12.69 6.16 8.13
CA LEU A 335 11.93 7.41 8.18
C LEU A 335 12.26 8.42 7.07
N PRO A 336 13.51 8.56 6.57
CA PRO A 336 13.79 9.47 5.45
C PRO A 336 12.92 9.22 4.23
N HIS A 337 12.53 7.97 3.98
CA HIS A 337 11.62 7.63 2.89
C HIS A 337 10.22 8.23 3.10
N LEU A 338 9.68 8.16 4.32
CA LEU A 338 8.40 8.79 4.66
C LEU A 338 8.51 10.32 4.67
N LEU A 339 9.59 10.86 5.24
CA LEU A 339 9.84 12.31 5.28
C LEU A 339 9.95 12.95 3.90
N ALA A 340 10.36 12.19 2.88
CA ALA A 340 10.40 12.67 1.49
C ALA A 340 9.02 13.14 0.97
N ALA A 341 7.92 12.70 1.58
CA ALA A 341 6.56 13.15 1.26
C ALA A 341 6.34 14.65 1.52
N THR A 342 7.10 15.24 2.44
CA THR A 342 6.93 16.65 2.85
C THR A 342 7.75 17.64 2.02
N GLY A 343 8.47 17.16 1.01
CA GLY A 343 9.27 18.04 0.15
C GLY A 343 10.49 18.68 0.81
N ASN A 344 10.98 18.14 1.94
CA ASN A 344 12.24 18.56 2.58
C ASN A 344 13.48 18.18 1.75
N SER A 345 13.43 18.39 0.45
CA SER A 345 14.59 18.52 -0.43
C SER A 345 14.64 19.98 -0.89
N GLU A 346 15.81 20.50 -1.18
CA GLU A 346 16.14 21.88 -1.55
C GLU A 346 15.27 22.55 -2.63
N THR A 347 14.28 21.84 -3.18
CA THR A 347 13.24 22.34 -4.07
C THR A 347 11.86 22.19 -3.43
N PRO A 348 11.17 23.29 -3.06
CA PRO A 348 9.80 23.23 -2.56
C PRO A 348 8.88 22.61 -3.64
N PRO A 349 7.80 21.92 -3.23
CA PRO A 349 6.81 21.42 -4.18
C PRO A 349 6.20 22.60 -4.96
N PRO A 350 5.84 22.41 -6.23
CA PRO A 350 5.38 23.48 -7.10
C PRO A 350 4.01 24.07 -6.77
N SER A 351 3.38 23.68 -5.66
CA SER A 351 2.07 24.20 -5.26
C SER A 351 2.03 24.58 -3.78
N ALA A 352 1.21 25.58 -3.43
CA ALA A 352 0.86 25.98 -2.06
C ALA A 352 0.00 24.93 -1.33
N ALA A 353 0.08 23.65 -1.68
CA ALA A 353 -0.64 22.59 -1.00
C ALA A 353 -0.11 22.40 0.43
N PRO A 354 -0.99 22.22 1.42
CA PRO A 354 -0.56 21.96 2.78
C PRO A 354 0.26 20.67 2.84
N ARG A 355 1.26 20.67 3.73
CA ARG A 355 2.09 19.48 4.02
C ARG A 355 1.18 18.30 4.39
N PRO A 356 1.34 17.11 3.80
CA PRO A 356 0.61 15.92 4.24
C PRO A 356 1.01 15.56 5.66
N SER A 357 0.08 15.05 6.45
CA SER A 357 0.42 14.40 7.72
C SER A 357 1.16 13.08 7.45
N LEU A 358 2.04 12.70 8.39
CA LEU A 358 2.88 11.52 8.27
C LEU A 358 2.48 10.47 9.30
N ARG A 359 2.37 9.22 8.90
CA ARG A 359 1.98 8.11 9.75
C ARG A 359 2.94 6.93 9.59
N LEU A 360 3.38 6.38 10.72
CA LEU A 360 4.13 5.13 10.75
C LEU A 360 3.20 3.99 11.18
N CYS A 361 3.18 2.90 10.42
CA CYS A 361 2.49 1.68 10.79
C CYS A 361 3.48 0.56 11.09
N PHE A 362 3.35 -0.11 12.23
CA PHE A 362 4.22 -1.20 12.64
C PHE A 362 3.44 -2.37 13.25
N HIS A 363 4.06 -3.55 13.26
CA HIS A 363 3.50 -4.76 13.85
C HIS A 363 4.32 -5.14 15.09
N PRO A 364 3.81 -4.86 16.31
CA PRO A 364 4.52 -5.13 17.56
C PRO A 364 4.53 -6.63 17.89
N ARG A 365 5.42 -7.37 17.28
CA ARG A 365 5.59 -8.82 17.48
C ARG A 365 7.05 -9.19 17.73
N THR A 366 7.27 -10.36 18.33
CA THR A 366 8.60 -10.96 18.42
C THR A 366 9.05 -11.53 17.04
N PRO A 367 10.35 -11.52 16.75
CA PRO A 367 11.47 -11.01 17.59
C PRO A 367 11.73 -9.50 17.47
N GLN A 368 10.95 -8.76 16.70
CA GLN A 368 11.20 -7.34 16.37
C GLN A 368 11.00 -6.42 17.58
N TYR A 369 9.98 -6.71 18.41
CA TYR A 369 9.60 -5.91 19.58
C TYR A 369 9.44 -6.84 20.79
N GLN A 370 10.35 -6.79 21.74
CA GLN A 370 10.33 -7.67 22.91
C GLN A 370 10.11 -6.92 24.21
N THR A 371 10.55 -5.66 24.28
CA THR A 371 10.56 -4.85 25.50
C THR A 371 9.72 -3.60 25.35
N ASP A 372 9.40 -2.94 26.48
CA ASP A 372 8.78 -1.62 26.48
C ASP A 372 9.70 -0.56 25.88
N ASP A 373 11.01 -0.74 26.02
CA ASP A 373 12.02 0.16 25.43
C ASP A 373 11.99 0.10 23.89
N ASP A 374 11.76 -1.07 23.29
CA ASP A 374 11.57 -1.17 21.83
C ASP A 374 10.38 -0.33 21.35
N LEU A 375 9.27 -0.38 22.08
CA LEU A 375 8.06 0.39 21.77
C LEU A 375 8.28 1.90 22.01
N ALA A 376 8.96 2.26 23.10
CA ALA A 376 9.31 3.64 23.42
C ALA A 376 10.26 4.21 22.35
N MET A 377 11.22 3.44 21.87
CA MET A 377 12.13 3.83 20.79
C MET A 377 11.37 4.21 19.51
N VAL A 378 10.37 3.42 19.09
CA VAL A 378 9.53 3.75 17.93
C VAL A 378 8.83 5.09 18.13
N LYS A 379 8.20 5.28 19.29
CA LYS A 379 7.53 6.55 19.64
C LYS A 379 8.48 7.73 19.60
N ASP A 380 9.67 7.60 20.20
CA ASP A 380 10.66 8.66 20.27
C ASP A 380 11.22 9.02 18.88
N HIS A 381 11.46 8.01 18.05
CA HIS A 381 11.82 8.25 16.64
C HIS A 381 10.72 9.01 15.88
N CYS A 382 9.46 8.63 16.07
CA CYS A 382 8.35 9.34 15.46
C CYS A 382 8.26 10.79 15.96
N LYS A 383 8.29 11.02 17.26
CA LYS A 383 8.27 12.38 17.86
C LYS A 383 9.43 13.24 17.36
N LYS A 384 10.64 12.72 17.39
CA LYS A 384 11.87 13.44 16.96
C LYS A 384 11.83 13.87 15.50
N ASN A 385 11.18 13.08 14.65
CA ASN A 385 11.11 13.33 13.21
C ASN A 385 9.78 13.97 12.77
N GLY A 386 8.93 14.41 13.69
CA GLY A 386 7.68 15.11 13.36
C GLY A 386 6.66 14.21 12.64
N ILE A 387 6.62 12.93 12.98
CA ILE A 387 5.58 11.99 12.52
C ILE A 387 4.31 12.26 13.32
N ASP A 388 3.21 12.50 12.63
CA ASP A 388 1.95 12.97 13.22
C ASP A 388 1.13 11.85 13.86
N GLY A 389 1.28 10.61 13.35
CA GLY A 389 0.52 9.45 13.83
C GLY A 389 1.28 8.13 13.80
N ILE A 390 0.82 7.22 14.65
CA ILE A 390 1.26 5.81 14.68
C ILE A 390 0.03 4.93 14.49
N SER A 391 0.18 3.87 13.67
CA SER A 391 -0.82 2.82 13.52
C SER A 391 -0.26 1.49 14.01
N VAL A 392 -1.05 0.80 14.80
CA VAL A 392 -0.73 -0.54 15.33
C VAL A 392 -1.38 -1.60 14.44
N TYR A 393 -0.57 -2.46 13.86
CA TYR A 393 -1.02 -3.59 13.10
C TYR A 393 -0.96 -4.84 13.97
N HIS A 394 -2.00 -5.51 14.38
CA HIS A 394 -3.39 -5.44 13.99
C HIS A 394 -4.26 -5.95 15.14
N LEU A 395 -5.45 -5.40 15.36
CA LEU A 395 -6.37 -5.75 16.47
C LEU A 395 -6.61 -7.26 16.56
N GLY A 396 -6.96 -7.90 15.46
CA GLY A 396 -7.27 -9.34 15.42
C GLY A 396 -6.07 -10.26 15.53
N LEU A 397 -4.84 -9.77 15.30
CA LEU A 397 -3.61 -10.59 15.36
C LEU A 397 -2.91 -10.52 16.72
N LEU A 398 -3.11 -9.46 17.49
CA LEU A 398 -2.41 -9.21 18.74
C LEU A 398 -3.26 -9.70 19.92
N PRO A 399 -2.68 -10.47 20.87
CA PRO A 399 -3.33 -10.72 22.14
C PRO A 399 -3.66 -9.42 22.89
N TRP A 400 -4.78 -9.37 23.63
CA TRP A 400 -5.19 -8.18 24.38
C TRP A 400 -4.10 -7.61 25.28
N ARG A 401 -3.35 -8.46 25.97
CA ARG A 401 -2.20 -8.04 26.80
C ARG A 401 -1.16 -7.25 25.99
N THR A 402 -0.94 -7.62 24.72
CA THR A 402 -0.02 -6.90 23.84
C THR A 402 -0.62 -5.57 23.44
N ILE A 403 -1.90 -5.51 23.08
CA ILE A 403 -2.60 -4.27 22.71
C ILE A 403 -2.55 -3.26 23.87
N GLU A 404 -2.87 -3.69 25.08
CA GLU A 404 -2.83 -2.87 26.30
C GLU A 404 -1.42 -2.35 26.61
N ARG A 405 -0.41 -3.23 26.50
CA ARG A 405 0.99 -2.89 26.70
C ARG A 405 1.45 -1.82 25.69
N VAL A 406 1.17 -2.05 24.39
CA VAL A 406 1.53 -1.12 23.30
C VAL A 406 0.84 0.22 23.52
N ALA A 407 -0.46 0.23 23.77
CA ALA A 407 -1.22 1.45 24.01
C ALA A 407 -0.66 2.24 25.20
N LYS A 408 -0.34 1.57 26.33
CA LYS A 408 0.25 2.19 27.51
C LYS A 408 1.57 2.89 27.19
N VAL A 409 2.49 2.21 26.50
CA VAL A 409 3.83 2.75 26.19
C VAL A 409 3.73 3.90 25.18
N LEU A 410 2.90 3.76 24.15
CA LEU A 410 2.79 4.81 23.12
C LEU A 410 2.09 6.07 23.64
N ARG A 411 1.22 5.97 24.67
CA ARG A 411 0.59 7.14 25.32
C ARG A 411 1.52 7.89 26.29
N ALA A 412 2.33 7.14 27.06
CA ALA A 412 3.26 7.72 28.04
C ALA A 412 4.23 8.71 27.40
#